data_6177a2825c2a01b063aa7a60478fb190
#
_entry.id   6177a2825c2a01b063aa7a60478fb190
#
_cell.length_a   1.000
_cell.length_b   1.000
_cell.length_c   1.000
_cell.angle_alpha   90.00
_cell.angle_beta   90.00
_cell.angle_gamma   90.00
#
_symmetry.space_group_name_H-M   'P 1'
#
loop_
_entity.id
_entity.type
_entity.pdbx_description
1 polymer ?
#
loop_
_entity_poly.entity_id
_entity_poly.type
_entity_poly.pdbx_seq_one_letter_code
_entity_poly.pdbx_strand_id
1 'polypeptide(L)'
;MHRHGYKGKKFGRERDQRQALIKGLAESLVIRESIETTLPKAKELVMYTEKLITKAKKGGLHNRRQIISGLSTLEAAHKLVDDIAPKLGGRPSGHLRIEKTDLRRGDAAQMARVSFVDDLTKKVKEVKNDPKPVSKPEAKKVTKPSRTAQAKTAVPARPRTKGAK
;
A
#
# COMPACT_ATOMS: atom_id res chain seq x y z
N MET A 1 7.30 5.84 30.99
CA MET A 1 6.95 5.52 29.59
C MET A 1 7.91 6.27 28.67
N HIS A 2 8.81 5.56 27.99
CA HIS A 2 9.81 6.17 27.11
C HIS A 2 9.16 6.66 25.80
N ARG A 3 9.30 7.96 25.48
CA ARG A 3 8.72 8.61 24.30
C ARG A 3 9.76 9.00 23.24
N HIS A 4 11.03 8.65 23.47
CA HIS A 4 12.15 9.18 22.69
C HIS A 4 12.21 8.73 21.22
N GLY A 5 11.59 7.62 20.85
CA GLY A 5 11.57 7.14 19.45
C GLY A 5 10.30 7.48 18.66
N TYR A 6 9.29 8.10 19.28
CA TYR A 6 8.02 8.34 18.58
C TYR A 6 8.02 9.71 17.90
N LYS A 7 7.89 9.69 16.57
CA LYS A 7 7.70 10.89 15.74
C LYS A 7 6.25 10.89 15.21
N GLY A 8 5.55 12.02 15.36
CA GLY A 8 4.17 12.20 14.87
C GLY A 8 3.17 12.60 15.97
N LYS A 9 1.94 12.84 15.57
CA LYS A 9 0.87 13.30 16.46
C LYS A 9 0.05 12.13 16.98
N LYS A 10 -0.19 12.09 18.29
CA LYS A 10 -0.96 11.01 18.93
C LYS A 10 -2.48 11.20 18.84
N PHE A 11 -2.97 12.43 18.71
CA PHE A 11 -4.39 12.80 18.64
C PHE A 11 -5.24 12.34 19.84
N GLY A 12 -4.61 12.14 21.01
CA GLY A 12 -5.30 11.60 22.19
C GLY A 12 -5.87 10.20 21.99
N ARG A 13 -5.29 9.39 21.09
CA ARG A 13 -5.79 8.06 20.71
C ARG A 13 -4.74 6.99 20.92
N GLU A 14 -5.19 5.76 21.12
CA GLU A 14 -4.36 4.56 21.10
C GLU A 14 -3.81 4.31 19.70
N ARG A 15 -2.91 3.35 19.57
CA ARG A 15 -2.20 3.10 18.32
C ARG A 15 -3.12 2.69 17.17
N ASP A 16 -3.99 1.73 17.44
CA ASP A 16 -4.96 1.16 16.50
C ASP A 16 -6.03 2.19 16.07
N GLN A 17 -6.62 2.88 17.04
CA GLN A 17 -7.59 3.95 16.81
C GLN A 17 -7.00 5.11 15.99
N ARG A 18 -5.73 5.46 16.25
CA ARG A 18 -5.03 6.48 15.48
C ARG A 18 -4.76 6.04 14.04
N GLN A 19 -4.37 4.76 13.86
CA GLN A 19 -4.20 4.20 12.52
C GLN A 19 -5.52 4.16 11.75
N ALA A 20 -6.60 3.74 12.40
CA ALA A 20 -7.94 3.73 11.81
C ALA A 20 -8.39 5.14 11.39
N LEU A 21 -8.15 6.15 12.23
CA LEU A 21 -8.45 7.53 11.89
C LEU A 21 -7.73 8.00 10.61
N ILE A 22 -6.42 7.74 10.51
CA ILE A 22 -5.64 8.19 9.35
C ILE A 22 -6.01 7.38 8.10
N LYS A 23 -6.25 6.07 8.23
CA LYS A 23 -6.74 5.23 7.12
C LYS A 23 -8.08 5.72 6.59
N GLY A 24 -9.06 5.99 7.47
CA GLY A 24 -10.37 6.49 7.05
C GLY A 24 -10.32 7.87 6.40
N LEU A 25 -9.43 8.77 6.88
CA LEU A 25 -9.21 10.06 6.21
C LEU A 25 -8.55 9.88 4.83
N ALA A 26 -7.58 8.97 4.70
CA ALA A 26 -6.93 8.68 3.42
C ALA A 26 -7.91 8.08 2.42
N GLU A 27 -8.78 7.17 2.86
CA GLU A 27 -9.87 6.61 2.08
C GLU A 27 -10.81 7.69 1.57
N SER A 28 -11.30 8.55 2.48
CA SER A 28 -12.18 9.67 2.12
C SER A 28 -11.53 10.60 1.09
N LEU A 29 -10.22 10.87 1.22
CA LEU A 29 -9.46 11.67 0.27
C LEU A 29 -9.38 11.01 -1.11
N VAL A 30 -9.13 9.70 -1.17
CA VAL A 30 -9.06 8.95 -2.44
C VAL A 30 -10.42 8.92 -3.13
N ILE A 31 -11.51 8.70 -2.37
CA ILE A 31 -12.86 8.61 -2.94
C ILE A 31 -13.35 9.97 -3.41
N ARG A 32 -13.17 11.03 -2.59
CA ARG A 32 -13.73 12.37 -2.84
C ARG A 32 -12.77 13.33 -3.53
N GLU A 33 -11.48 12.95 -3.66
CA GLU A 33 -10.41 13.74 -4.27
C GLU A 33 -10.03 15.03 -3.50
N SER A 34 -10.90 15.51 -2.64
CA SER A 34 -10.63 16.60 -1.70
C SER A 34 -11.42 16.39 -0.42
N ILE A 35 -10.82 16.74 0.73
CA ILE A 35 -11.48 16.69 2.03
C ILE A 35 -11.06 17.89 2.89
N GLU A 36 -11.94 18.26 3.82
CA GLU A 36 -11.66 19.27 4.82
C GLU A 36 -11.56 18.65 6.21
N THR A 37 -10.50 19.01 6.94
CA THR A 37 -10.21 18.49 8.28
C THR A 37 -9.37 19.48 9.08
N THR A 38 -9.11 19.21 10.36
CA THR A 38 -8.23 20.07 11.15
C THR A 38 -6.78 20.03 10.66
N LEU A 39 -6.09 21.16 10.69
CA LEU A 39 -4.71 21.30 10.19
C LEU A 39 -3.73 20.23 10.73
N PRO A 40 -3.76 19.83 12.02
CA PRO A 40 -2.89 18.75 12.50
C PRO A 40 -3.15 17.41 11.84
N LYS A 41 -4.44 17.06 11.59
CA LYS A 41 -4.82 15.82 10.89
C LYS A 41 -4.42 15.88 9.42
N ALA A 42 -4.63 17.01 8.76
CA ALA A 42 -4.22 17.24 7.38
C ALA A 42 -2.72 16.98 7.16
N LYS A 43 -1.87 17.49 8.05
CA LYS A 43 -0.41 17.27 7.97
C LYS A 43 -0.01 15.81 8.07
N GLU A 44 -0.58 15.04 8.99
CA GLU A 44 -0.30 13.59 9.12
C GLU A 44 -0.89 12.79 7.94
N LEU A 45 -2.08 13.19 7.48
CA LEU A 45 -2.74 12.58 6.34
C LEU A 45 -1.88 12.67 5.07
N VAL A 46 -1.34 13.84 4.74
CA VAL A 46 -0.51 14.05 3.56
C VAL A 46 0.71 13.13 3.59
N MET A 47 1.42 13.08 4.72
CA MET A 47 2.58 12.18 4.87
C MET A 47 2.22 10.70 4.69
N TYR A 48 1.04 10.28 5.12
CA TYR A 48 0.56 8.92 4.97
C TYR A 48 0.16 8.60 3.53
N THR A 49 -0.65 9.47 2.93
CA THR A 49 -1.19 9.25 1.57
C THR A 49 -0.11 9.35 0.50
N GLU A 50 0.87 10.25 0.61
CA GLU A 50 2.01 10.34 -0.30
C GLU A 50 2.79 9.02 -0.40
N LYS A 51 2.95 8.32 0.73
CA LYS A 51 3.58 6.98 0.74
C LYS A 51 2.75 5.94 -0.03
N LEU A 52 1.42 6.02 0.06
CA LEU A 52 0.53 5.13 -0.71
C LEU A 52 0.57 5.46 -2.20
N ILE A 53 0.56 6.74 -2.57
CA ILE A 53 0.69 7.20 -3.96
C ILE A 53 2.02 6.73 -4.56
N THR A 54 3.12 6.87 -3.84
CA THR A 54 4.44 6.41 -4.30
C THR A 54 4.45 4.91 -4.58
N LYS A 55 3.79 4.10 -3.73
CA LYS A 55 3.64 2.65 -3.94
C LYS A 55 2.73 2.35 -5.14
N ALA A 56 1.64 3.10 -5.30
CA ALA A 56 0.73 2.96 -6.43
C ALA A 56 1.44 3.23 -7.77
N LYS A 57 2.25 4.28 -7.84
CA LYS A 57 3.06 4.61 -9.02
C LYS A 57 4.12 3.57 -9.36
N LYS A 58 4.74 2.95 -8.35
CA LYS A 58 5.71 1.85 -8.57
C LYS A 58 5.06 0.60 -9.16
N GLY A 59 3.77 0.41 -8.94
CA GLY A 59 3.04 -0.76 -9.43
C GLY A 59 3.51 -2.08 -8.83
N GLY A 60 3.10 -3.19 -9.46
CA GLY A 60 3.43 -4.54 -9.04
C GLY A 60 2.54 -5.09 -7.92
N LEU A 61 2.45 -6.42 -7.85
CA LEU A 61 1.56 -7.14 -6.93
C LEU A 61 1.87 -6.84 -5.45
N HIS A 62 3.15 -6.76 -5.09
CA HIS A 62 3.58 -6.47 -3.72
C HIS A 62 3.09 -5.09 -3.25
N ASN A 63 3.30 -4.05 -4.07
CA ASN A 63 2.86 -2.69 -3.75
C ASN A 63 1.33 -2.60 -3.67
N ARG A 64 0.59 -3.27 -4.59
CA ARG A 64 -0.88 -3.32 -4.56
C ARG A 64 -1.39 -3.94 -3.25
N ARG A 65 -0.80 -5.06 -2.79
CA ARG A 65 -1.14 -5.66 -1.49
C ARG A 65 -0.86 -4.73 -0.31
N GLN A 66 0.24 -3.97 -0.36
CA GLN A 66 0.56 -2.98 0.68
C GLN A 66 -0.44 -1.81 0.71
N ILE A 67 -0.95 -1.38 -0.44
CA ILE A 67 -1.98 -0.33 -0.54
C ILE A 67 -3.30 -0.84 0.04
N ILE A 68 -3.72 -2.05 -0.32
CA ILE A 68 -4.92 -2.69 0.22
C ILE A 68 -4.85 -2.80 1.75
N SER A 69 -3.72 -3.19 2.31
CA SER A 69 -3.54 -3.22 3.78
C SER A 69 -3.49 -1.84 4.43
N GLY A 70 -3.12 -0.82 3.65
CA GLY A 70 -3.02 0.58 4.10
C GLY A 70 -4.35 1.34 4.07
N LEU A 71 -5.34 0.91 3.32
CA LEU A 71 -6.68 1.50 3.25
C LEU A 71 -7.69 0.58 3.92
N SER A 72 -8.88 1.10 4.24
CA SER A 72 -9.92 0.32 4.91
C SER A 72 -10.79 -0.43 3.91
N THR A 73 -11.04 0.16 2.72
CA THR A 73 -11.85 -0.44 1.67
C THR A 73 -11.03 -0.82 0.45
N LEU A 74 -11.49 -1.87 -0.23
CA LEU A 74 -10.89 -2.35 -1.47
C LEU A 74 -11.15 -1.38 -2.64
N GLU A 75 -12.32 -0.74 -2.65
CA GLU A 75 -12.71 0.25 -3.66
C GLU A 75 -11.74 1.43 -3.70
N ALA A 76 -11.42 2.01 -2.54
CA ALA A 76 -10.44 3.08 -2.47
C ALA A 76 -9.05 2.63 -2.95
N ALA A 77 -8.64 1.39 -2.62
CA ALA A 77 -7.37 0.86 -3.08
C ALA A 77 -7.34 0.69 -4.61
N HIS A 78 -8.41 0.20 -5.22
CA HIS A 78 -8.54 0.11 -6.67
C HIS A 78 -8.55 1.49 -7.31
N LYS A 79 -9.38 2.43 -6.83
CA LYS A 79 -9.41 3.81 -7.35
C LYS A 79 -8.02 4.46 -7.29
N LEU A 80 -7.27 4.26 -6.20
CA LEU A 80 -5.92 4.82 -6.08
C LEU A 80 -4.94 4.24 -7.11
N VAL A 81 -4.96 2.92 -7.36
CA VAL A 81 -3.99 2.23 -8.22
C VAL A 81 -4.38 2.35 -9.70
N ASP A 82 -5.66 2.15 -10.01
CA ASP A 82 -6.13 1.99 -11.38
C ASP A 82 -6.51 3.35 -12.02
N ASP A 83 -7.07 4.30 -11.22
CA ASP A 83 -7.55 5.58 -11.73
C ASP A 83 -6.60 6.76 -11.43
N ILE A 84 -6.13 6.87 -10.19
CA ILE A 84 -5.39 8.05 -9.72
C ILE A 84 -3.91 7.95 -10.09
N ALA A 85 -3.25 6.84 -9.78
CA ALA A 85 -1.80 6.70 -9.98
C ALA A 85 -1.33 6.94 -11.43
N PRO A 86 -2.06 6.50 -12.48
CA PRO A 86 -1.69 6.80 -13.86
C PRO A 86 -1.76 8.30 -14.20
N LYS A 87 -2.71 9.03 -13.58
CA LYS A 87 -2.89 10.48 -13.80
C LYS A 87 -1.81 11.33 -13.15
N LEU A 88 -1.21 10.81 -12.06
CA LEU A 88 -0.14 11.49 -11.31
C LEU A 88 1.27 11.25 -11.88
N GLY A 89 1.39 10.71 -13.10
CA GLY A 89 2.67 10.30 -13.72
C GLY A 89 3.72 11.41 -13.86
N GLY A 90 3.27 12.65 -14.08
CA GLY A 90 4.15 13.79 -14.41
C GLY A 90 4.99 14.34 -13.25
N ARG A 91 4.71 13.97 -12.00
CA ARG A 91 5.32 14.53 -10.80
C ARG A 91 5.97 13.42 -9.95
N PRO A 92 7.24 13.57 -9.49
CA PRO A 92 7.88 12.55 -8.66
C PRO A 92 7.32 12.49 -7.24
N SER A 93 6.92 13.63 -6.64
CA SER A 93 6.39 13.76 -5.29
C SER A 93 5.59 15.06 -5.12
N GLY A 94 4.95 15.25 -3.97
CA GLY A 94 4.16 16.46 -3.70
C GLY A 94 2.85 16.46 -4.48
N HIS A 95 2.12 15.33 -4.46
CA HIS A 95 0.86 15.16 -5.17
C HIS A 95 -0.32 15.84 -4.47
N LEU A 96 -0.17 16.16 -3.18
CA LEU A 96 -1.21 16.72 -2.33
C LEU A 96 -0.87 18.13 -1.88
N ARG A 97 -1.88 18.98 -1.80
CA ARG A 97 -1.80 20.35 -1.30
C ARG A 97 -2.65 20.49 -0.03
N ILE A 98 -2.16 21.28 0.93
CA ILE A 98 -2.90 21.67 2.12
C ILE A 98 -3.17 23.18 2.02
N GLU A 99 -4.43 23.54 2.01
CA GLU A 99 -4.89 24.94 2.05
C GLU A 99 -5.57 25.19 3.39
N LYS A 100 -5.16 26.23 4.11
CA LYS A 100 -5.83 26.62 5.35
C LYS A 100 -7.18 27.23 5.01
N THR A 101 -8.21 26.78 5.70
CA THR A 101 -9.56 27.34 5.61
C THR A 101 -9.92 28.06 6.91
N ASP A 102 -11.16 28.48 7.06
CA ASP A 102 -11.63 29.21 8.20
C ASP A 102 -11.52 28.40 9.51
N LEU A 103 -11.66 29.12 10.62
CA LEU A 103 -11.72 28.51 11.93
C LEU A 103 -13.09 27.84 12.15
N ARG A 104 -13.06 26.63 12.72
CA ARG A 104 -14.27 25.89 13.03
C ARG A 104 -15.06 26.62 14.13
N ARG A 105 -16.39 26.78 13.92
CA ARG A 105 -17.26 27.34 14.95
C ARG A 105 -17.27 26.47 16.20
N GLY A 106 -17.26 27.09 17.36
CA GLY A 106 -17.28 26.45 18.67
C GLY A 106 -15.91 26.39 19.32
N ASP A 107 -14.95 25.68 18.76
CA ASP A 107 -13.61 25.48 19.34
C ASP A 107 -12.50 26.28 18.66
N ALA A 108 -12.83 27.11 17.67
CA ALA A 108 -11.86 27.89 16.88
C ALA A 108 -10.69 27.08 16.33
N ALA A 109 -10.88 25.78 16.09
CA ALA A 109 -9.85 24.95 15.54
C ALA A 109 -9.53 25.32 14.08
N GLN A 110 -8.25 25.52 13.75
CA GLN A 110 -7.82 25.79 12.38
C GLN A 110 -8.15 24.61 11.48
N MET A 111 -8.99 24.84 10.48
CA MET A 111 -9.32 23.85 9.46
C MET A 111 -8.36 23.95 8.28
N ALA A 112 -8.30 22.87 7.49
CA ALA A 112 -7.51 22.81 6.29
C ALA A 112 -8.18 21.87 5.29
N ARG A 113 -8.19 22.29 4.02
CA ARG A 113 -8.57 21.47 2.88
C ARG A 113 -7.34 20.76 2.36
N VAL A 114 -7.46 19.45 2.12
CA VAL A 114 -6.46 18.63 1.45
C VAL A 114 -7.02 18.20 0.11
N SER A 115 -6.30 18.47 -0.98
CA SER A 115 -6.70 18.12 -2.34
C SER A 115 -5.52 17.64 -3.15
N PHE A 116 -5.79 16.92 -4.23
CA PHE A 116 -4.77 16.62 -5.24
C PHE A 116 -4.40 17.90 -5.99
N VAL A 117 -3.12 18.05 -6.34
CA VAL A 117 -2.60 19.20 -7.10
C VAL A 117 -2.91 19.02 -8.58
N ASP A 118 -2.83 17.78 -9.06
CA ASP A 118 -3.08 17.45 -10.46
C ASP A 118 -4.56 17.18 -10.69
N ASP A 119 -5.11 17.63 -11.83
CA ASP A 119 -6.52 17.44 -12.19
C ASP A 119 -6.79 15.97 -12.51
N LEU A 120 -7.55 15.30 -11.67
CA LEU A 120 -7.94 13.89 -11.82
C LEU A 120 -9.08 13.68 -12.84
N THR A 121 -9.73 14.76 -13.30
CA THR A 121 -10.81 14.68 -14.30
C THR A 121 -10.30 14.38 -15.71
N LYS A 122 -9.03 14.64 -16.02
CA LYS A 122 -8.43 14.37 -17.32
C LYS A 122 -8.34 12.86 -17.55
N LYS A 123 -9.04 12.34 -18.57
CA LYS A 123 -8.87 10.96 -19.02
C LYS A 123 -7.40 10.76 -19.45
N VAL A 124 -6.74 9.79 -18.87
CA VAL A 124 -5.43 9.35 -19.35
C VAL A 124 -5.63 8.90 -20.80
N LYS A 125 -4.91 9.50 -21.75
CA LYS A 125 -4.83 8.94 -23.11
C LYS A 125 -4.25 7.54 -22.93
N GLU A 126 -5.02 6.52 -23.32
CA GLU A 126 -4.58 5.13 -23.30
C GLU A 126 -3.27 5.05 -24.09
N VAL A 127 -2.16 4.90 -23.37
CA VAL A 127 -0.94 4.39 -23.98
C VAL A 127 -1.25 2.92 -24.27
N LYS A 128 -1.60 2.62 -25.52
CA LYS A 128 -1.69 1.26 -26.03
C LYS A 128 -0.31 0.64 -25.83
N ASN A 129 -0.14 -0.07 -24.73
CA ASN A 129 0.93 -1.04 -24.61
C ASN A 129 0.53 -2.21 -25.48
N ASP A 130 0.98 -2.19 -26.74
CA ASP A 130 0.94 -3.37 -27.58
C ASP A 130 1.68 -4.49 -26.83
N PRO A 131 1.03 -5.62 -26.58
CA PRO A 131 1.70 -6.75 -25.94
C PRO A 131 2.74 -7.27 -26.96
N LYS A 132 4.02 -7.01 -26.67
CA LYS A 132 5.13 -7.64 -27.39
C LYS A 132 4.87 -9.14 -27.39
N PRO A 133 4.80 -9.83 -28.54
CA PRO A 133 4.52 -11.25 -28.55
C PRO A 133 5.68 -11.96 -27.83
N VAL A 134 5.34 -12.60 -26.72
CA VAL A 134 6.25 -13.51 -26.02
C VAL A 134 6.45 -14.70 -26.93
N SER A 135 7.62 -14.79 -27.55
CA SER A 135 8.08 -15.97 -28.28
C SER A 135 8.03 -17.18 -27.34
N LYS A 136 7.22 -18.18 -27.70
CA LYS A 136 7.14 -19.46 -27.00
C LYS A 136 8.55 -20.09 -26.92
N PRO A 137 9.03 -20.51 -25.75
CA PRO A 137 10.20 -21.37 -25.70
C PRO A 137 9.81 -22.75 -26.25
N GLU A 138 10.54 -23.19 -27.27
CA GLU A 138 10.46 -24.54 -27.83
C GLU A 138 10.63 -25.60 -26.73
N ALA A 139 9.71 -26.54 -26.71
CA ALA A 139 9.75 -27.71 -25.84
C ALA A 139 10.92 -28.63 -26.24
N LYS A 140 12.01 -28.58 -25.48
CA LYS A 140 13.06 -29.65 -25.55
C LYS A 140 12.45 -30.94 -25.04
N LYS A 141 12.33 -31.91 -25.92
CA LYS A 141 12.02 -33.33 -25.63
C LYS A 141 13.01 -33.86 -24.58
N VAL A 142 12.51 -34.09 -23.37
CA VAL A 142 13.24 -34.84 -22.35
C VAL A 142 12.99 -36.32 -22.62
N THR A 143 14.00 -37.00 -23.11
CA THR A 143 14.07 -38.47 -23.22
C THR A 143 14.11 -39.04 -21.81
N LYS A 144 13.21 -39.99 -21.52
CA LYS A 144 13.16 -40.77 -20.29
C LYS A 144 14.38 -41.73 -20.24
N PRO A 145 15.16 -41.78 -19.16
CA PRO A 145 15.98 -42.95 -18.89
C PRO A 145 15.19 -44.02 -18.17
N SER A 146 15.39 -45.24 -18.61
CA SER A 146 14.81 -46.48 -18.16
C SER A 146 15.16 -46.81 -16.70
N ARG A 147 14.16 -47.37 -16.06
CA ARG A 147 14.12 -47.89 -14.70
C ARG A 147 14.99 -49.18 -14.62
N THR A 148 16.13 -49.14 -13.93
CA THR A 148 16.82 -50.33 -13.47
C THR A 148 16.70 -50.42 -11.96
N ALA A 149 16.17 -51.56 -11.51
CA ALA A 149 15.99 -51.91 -10.12
C ALA A 149 17.31 -52.29 -9.48
N GLN A 150 17.61 -51.80 -8.28
CA GLN A 150 18.43 -52.49 -7.28
C GLN A 150 18.20 -51.93 -5.89
N ALA A 151 17.61 -52.75 -5.06
CA ALA A 151 18.17 -53.38 -3.84
C ALA A 151 18.16 -52.51 -2.57
N LYS A 152 17.33 -53.03 -1.67
CA LYS A 152 17.21 -52.82 -0.23
C LYS A 152 18.54 -52.61 0.47
N THR A 153 18.65 -51.52 1.27
CA THR A 153 19.50 -51.55 2.47
C THR A 153 18.75 -50.92 3.64
N ALA A 154 18.78 -51.66 4.75
CA ALA A 154 18.06 -51.43 5.98
C ALA A 154 18.59 -50.22 6.76
N VAL A 155 17.70 -49.50 7.38
CA VAL A 155 17.96 -48.42 8.36
C VAL A 155 18.22 -49.08 9.72
N PRO A 156 19.35 -48.79 10.41
CA PRO A 156 19.54 -49.27 11.78
C PRO A 156 18.83 -48.32 12.76
N ALA A 157 18.09 -48.89 13.69
CA ALA A 157 17.38 -48.23 14.78
C ALA A 157 18.33 -47.60 15.78
N ARG A 158 18.05 -46.37 16.20
CA ARG A 158 18.72 -45.67 17.30
C ARG A 158 18.25 -46.23 18.67
N PRO A 159 19.16 -46.53 19.61
CA PRO A 159 18.76 -46.99 20.92
C PRO A 159 18.26 -45.84 21.80
N ARG A 160 17.14 -46.10 22.49
CA ARG A 160 16.58 -45.26 23.57
C ARG A 160 17.49 -45.41 24.83
N THR A 161 18.12 -44.35 25.24
CA THR A 161 18.73 -44.30 26.57
C THR A 161 17.64 -43.93 27.60
N LYS A 162 17.33 -44.86 28.48
CA LYS A 162 16.63 -44.62 29.75
C LYS A 162 17.63 -43.99 30.72
N GLY A 163 17.38 -42.76 31.18
CA GLY A 163 18.06 -42.17 32.32
C GLY A 163 17.24 -42.42 33.57
N ALA A 164 17.82 -43.14 34.52
CA ALA A 164 17.33 -43.30 35.86
C ALA A 164 18.10 -42.34 36.81
N LYS A 165 17.37 -41.82 37.72
CA LYS A 165 17.57 -41.19 39.03
C LYS A 165 17.41 -39.71 39.04
#